data_0bf9718228dd739f2e27dad12719be7b
#
_entry.id   0bf9718228dd739f2e27dad12719be7b
#
_cell.length_a   1.000
_cell.length_b   1.000
_cell.length_c   1.000
_cell.angle_alpha   90.00
_cell.angle_beta   90.00
_cell.angle_gamma   90.00
#
_symmetry.space_group_name_H-M   'P 1'
#
loop_
_entity.id
_entity.type
_entity.pdbx_description
1 polymer ?
#
loop_
_entity_poly.entity_id
_entity_poly.type
_entity_poly.pdbx_seq_one_letter_code
_entity_poly.pdbx_strand_id
1 'polypeptide(L)'
;MNWLSDFVRPKIKKTTPKEIADDLWLKCPGCGELLFSKELKKTWYVCPKCGHHLRLYLDKRLKLLFDGAHTELELPETKEDPLKFRDSKKYTDRLKAYRKATGNQDAIKVATGTIGGIKCVVAALDFAFMGGSMGMAVGEGIVKAAEYAVKHRIPLITVANSGGARMQEGILSLMQMARTTSAVNMVKENGLPFISVMTDPTTGGVSASFAMLGDIHIAEKGCLIGFAGPRVIEQTIREKLPEGFQRAEYLREHGMVDIVVTRSEMKPTLVKVLSILTHQKIECAMVKSEPAKNKK
;
A
#
# COMPACT_ATOMS: atom_id res chain seq x y z
N MET A 1 66.79 -25.31 25.31
CA MET A 1 65.55 -26.10 25.34
C MET A 1 64.46 -25.27 25.97
N ASN A 2 63.60 -24.68 25.13
CA ASN A 2 62.47 -23.84 25.54
C ASN A 2 61.17 -24.64 25.38
N TRP A 3 60.73 -25.30 26.42
CA TRP A 3 59.49 -26.10 26.46
C TRP A 3 58.21 -25.26 26.75
N LEU A 4 58.35 -23.91 26.80
CA LEU A 4 57.28 -22.99 27.12
C LEU A 4 56.56 -22.39 25.91
N SER A 5 56.89 -22.79 24.67
CA SER A 5 56.29 -22.25 23.45
C SER A 5 55.10 -23.04 22.87
N ASP A 6 54.79 -24.22 23.43
CA ASP A 6 53.75 -25.11 22.87
C ASP A 6 52.40 -25.09 23.61
N PHE A 7 52.11 -24.02 24.34
CA PHE A 7 50.73 -23.79 24.77
C PHE A 7 49.89 -23.32 23.56
N VAL A 8 49.38 -24.29 22.81
CA VAL A 8 48.37 -24.06 21.77
C VAL A 8 47.17 -23.41 22.46
N ARG A 9 47.05 -22.08 22.29
CA ARG A 9 45.83 -21.37 22.66
C ARG A 9 44.66 -22.02 21.91
N PRO A 10 43.62 -22.52 22.59
CA PRO A 10 42.45 -23.03 21.89
C PRO A 10 41.93 -21.92 20.96
N LYS A 11 41.94 -22.18 19.64
CA LYS A 11 41.27 -21.32 18.68
C LYS A 11 39.77 -21.36 19.02
N ILE A 12 39.34 -20.41 19.80
CA ILE A 12 37.91 -20.13 19.92
C ILE A 12 37.44 -19.83 18.50
N LYS A 13 36.79 -20.83 17.88
CA LYS A 13 36.05 -20.57 16.65
C LYS A 13 35.08 -19.42 17.02
N LYS A 14 35.34 -18.22 16.53
CA LYS A 14 34.33 -17.17 16.48
C LYS A 14 33.17 -17.76 15.66
N THR A 15 32.21 -18.37 16.35
CA THR A 15 30.88 -18.52 15.77
C THR A 15 30.46 -17.11 15.43
N THR A 16 30.43 -16.79 14.15
CA THR A 16 29.72 -15.61 13.66
C THR A 16 28.40 -15.60 14.43
N PRO A 17 28.01 -14.48 15.05
CA PRO A 17 26.69 -14.38 15.63
C PRO A 17 25.74 -14.78 14.51
N LYS A 18 24.99 -15.87 14.71
CA LYS A 18 23.85 -16.18 13.87
C LYS A 18 23.08 -14.87 13.87
N GLU A 19 22.93 -14.23 12.71
CA GLU A 19 22.11 -13.05 12.57
C GLU A 19 20.80 -13.39 13.28
N ILE A 20 20.65 -12.91 14.49
CA ILE A 20 19.39 -12.93 15.20
C ILE A 20 18.59 -12.01 14.29
N ALA A 21 17.65 -12.60 13.57
CA ALA A 21 16.79 -11.84 12.69
C ALA A 21 16.23 -10.69 13.51
N ASP A 22 16.75 -9.48 13.31
CA ASP A 22 16.35 -8.23 14.00
C ASP A 22 14.85 -7.94 13.82
N ASP A 23 14.15 -8.76 13.05
CA ASP A 23 12.73 -8.69 12.74
C ASP A 23 11.82 -9.60 13.57
N LEU A 24 12.33 -10.24 14.64
CA LEU A 24 11.47 -11.13 15.44
C LEU A 24 10.44 -10.35 16.27
N TRP A 25 10.80 -9.16 16.74
CA TRP A 25 9.97 -8.31 17.58
C TRP A 25 9.84 -6.91 16.99
N LEU A 26 8.61 -6.40 16.96
CA LEU A 26 8.28 -5.06 16.51
C LEU A 26 7.60 -4.30 17.64
N LYS A 27 8.01 -3.06 17.89
CA LYS A 27 7.33 -2.17 18.84
C LYS A 27 6.14 -1.52 18.14
N CYS A 28 4.95 -1.66 18.70
CA CYS A 28 3.76 -1.01 18.18
C CYS A 28 3.87 0.52 18.33
N PRO A 29 3.78 1.32 17.27
CA PRO A 29 3.85 2.77 17.38
C PRO A 29 2.61 3.38 18.07
N GLY A 30 1.49 2.66 18.12
CA GLY A 30 0.26 3.13 18.76
C GLY A 30 0.22 2.94 20.27
N CYS A 31 0.71 1.82 20.80
CA CYS A 31 0.63 1.53 22.25
C CYS A 31 1.97 1.15 22.90
N GLY A 32 3.07 1.11 22.14
CA GLY A 32 4.38 0.76 22.66
C GLY A 32 4.63 -0.72 22.96
N GLU A 33 3.64 -1.60 22.77
CA GLU A 33 3.73 -3.04 23.00
C GLU A 33 4.75 -3.69 22.09
N LEU A 34 5.48 -4.68 22.61
CA LEU A 34 6.37 -5.54 21.84
C LEU A 34 5.53 -6.65 21.18
N LEU A 35 5.56 -6.71 19.86
CA LEU A 35 4.75 -7.61 19.04
C LEU A 35 5.65 -8.64 18.37
N PHE A 36 5.26 -9.90 18.45
CA PHE A 36 6.00 -10.98 17.78
C PHE A 36 5.61 -11.04 16.28
N SER A 37 6.59 -10.95 15.39
CA SER A 37 6.36 -10.87 13.93
C SER A 37 5.54 -12.03 13.37
N LYS A 38 5.65 -13.25 13.95
CA LYS A 38 4.83 -14.39 13.50
C LYS A 38 3.36 -14.23 13.85
N GLU A 39 3.04 -13.60 15.00
CA GLU A 39 1.65 -13.33 15.40
C GLU A 39 1.06 -12.19 14.58
N LEU A 40 1.84 -11.15 14.31
CA LEU A 40 1.44 -10.06 13.42
C LEU A 40 1.07 -10.54 12.01
N LYS A 41 1.75 -11.57 11.49
CA LYS A 41 1.38 -12.17 10.20
C LYS A 41 -0.04 -12.76 10.22
N LYS A 42 -0.49 -13.32 11.34
CA LYS A 42 -1.85 -13.90 11.49
C LYS A 42 -2.93 -12.82 11.53
N THR A 43 -2.62 -11.65 12.08
CA THR A 43 -3.53 -10.50 12.18
C THR A 43 -3.38 -9.51 11.02
N TRP A 44 -2.71 -9.90 9.94
CA TRP A 44 -2.42 -9.01 8.82
C TRP A 44 -1.73 -7.70 9.23
N TYR A 45 -0.81 -7.79 10.21
CA TYR A 45 -0.08 -6.64 10.76
C TYR A 45 -0.97 -5.60 11.44
N VAL A 46 -2.02 -6.03 12.09
CA VAL A 46 -2.82 -5.22 13.02
C VAL A 46 -2.41 -5.58 14.44
N CYS A 47 -2.13 -4.57 15.26
CA CYS A 47 -1.77 -4.78 16.66
C CYS A 47 -2.94 -5.41 17.43
N PRO A 48 -2.77 -6.59 18.05
CA PRO A 48 -3.86 -7.25 18.76
C PRO A 48 -4.29 -6.50 20.04
N LYS A 49 -3.43 -5.61 20.58
CA LYS A 49 -3.70 -4.87 21.82
C LYS A 49 -4.49 -3.57 21.56
N CYS A 50 -4.08 -2.76 20.61
CA CYS A 50 -4.69 -1.44 20.38
C CYS A 50 -5.38 -1.28 19.02
N GLY A 51 -5.32 -2.31 18.16
CA GLY A 51 -5.92 -2.22 16.83
C GLY A 51 -5.16 -1.34 15.83
N HIS A 52 -3.96 -0.85 16.19
CA HIS A 52 -3.17 -0.03 15.27
C HIS A 52 -2.72 -0.86 14.05
N HIS A 53 -2.93 -0.31 12.86
CA HIS A 53 -2.52 -0.91 11.60
C HIS A 53 -1.05 -0.61 11.30
N LEU A 54 -0.17 -1.59 11.50
CA LEU A 54 1.21 -1.48 11.08
C LEU A 54 1.32 -1.58 9.55
N ARG A 55 2.47 -1.21 9.00
CA ARG A 55 2.69 -1.26 7.55
C ARG A 55 2.52 -2.66 6.99
N LEU A 56 1.74 -2.78 5.92
CA LEU A 56 1.55 -4.02 5.17
C LEU A 56 2.25 -3.92 3.81
N TYR A 57 3.17 -4.83 3.54
CA TYR A 57 3.89 -4.89 2.28
C TYR A 57 2.98 -5.31 1.12
N LEU A 58 3.31 -4.86 -0.07
CA LEU A 58 2.50 -5.00 -1.28
C LEU A 58 2.07 -6.44 -1.58
N ASP A 59 2.99 -7.41 -1.57
CA ASP A 59 2.65 -8.81 -1.87
C ASP A 59 1.67 -9.42 -0.86
N LYS A 60 1.77 -9.00 0.41
CA LYS A 60 0.83 -9.42 1.44
C LYS A 60 -0.52 -8.73 1.27
N ARG A 61 -0.52 -7.50 0.77
CA ARG A 61 -1.73 -6.76 0.42
C ARG A 61 -2.52 -7.49 -0.68
N LEU A 62 -1.85 -7.86 -1.76
CA LEU A 62 -2.48 -8.63 -2.84
C LEU A 62 -3.01 -9.98 -2.35
N LYS A 63 -2.25 -10.69 -1.52
CA LYS A 63 -2.69 -11.94 -0.89
C LYS A 63 -3.90 -11.77 0.04
N LEU A 64 -4.02 -10.64 0.71
CA LEU A 64 -5.18 -10.32 1.56
C LEU A 64 -6.45 -10.13 0.72
N LEU A 65 -6.32 -9.50 -0.44
CA LEU A 65 -7.46 -9.12 -1.27
C LEU A 65 -7.96 -10.28 -2.14
N PHE A 66 -7.09 -10.95 -2.87
CA PHE A 66 -7.48 -12.01 -3.78
C PHE A 66 -7.90 -13.31 -3.07
N ASP A 67 -8.73 -14.11 -3.73
CA ASP A 67 -9.23 -15.39 -3.21
C ASP A 67 -8.16 -16.49 -3.21
N GLY A 68 -7.13 -16.32 -4.02
CA GLY A 68 -6.05 -17.29 -4.17
C GLY A 68 -4.96 -16.76 -5.10
N ALA A 69 -4.58 -17.57 -6.09
CA ALA A 69 -3.62 -17.17 -7.09
C ALA A 69 -4.11 -15.96 -7.90
N HIS A 70 -3.22 -15.04 -8.18
CA HIS A 70 -3.45 -13.88 -9.04
C HIS A 70 -2.31 -13.78 -10.05
N THR A 71 -2.56 -13.10 -11.16
CA THR A 71 -1.57 -12.89 -12.21
C THR A 71 -1.13 -11.43 -12.18
N GLU A 72 0.16 -11.18 -11.99
CA GLU A 72 0.73 -9.85 -12.15
C GLU A 72 0.80 -9.50 -13.64
N LEU A 73 0.41 -8.28 -13.99
CA LEU A 73 0.50 -7.78 -15.34
C LEU A 73 1.86 -7.15 -15.56
N GLU A 74 2.45 -7.45 -16.70
CA GLU A 74 3.66 -6.78 -17.16
C GLU A 74 3.34 -5.32 -17.48
N LEU A 75 4.12 -4.41 -16.90
CA LEU A 75 3.95 -2.97 -17.10
C LEU A 75 4.92 -2.48 -18.18
N PRO A 76 4.51 -1.50 -18.98
CA PRO A 76 5.39 -0.88 -19.96
C PRO A 76 6.61 -0.24 -19.29
N GLU A 77 7.77 -0.37 -19.95
CA GLU A 77 8.97 0.31 -19.49
C GLU A 77 8.83 1.82 -19.62
N THR A 78 9.28 2.53 -18.60
CA THR A 78 9.33 3.99 -18.61
C THR A 78 10.79 4.47 -18.67
N LYS A 79 11.01 5.62 -19.30
CA LYS A 79 12.35 6.20 -19.39
C LYS A 79 12.87 6.55 -18.01
N GLU A 80 13.99 5.96 -17.61
CA GLU A 80 14.62 6.25 -16.33
C GLU A 80 15.27 7.64 -16.35
N ASP A 81 15.00 8.43 -15.30
CA ASP A 81 15.65 9.71 -15.00
C ASP A 81 15.85 10.64 -16.21
N PRO A 82 14.76 11.00 -16.96
CA PRO A 82 14.88 11.88 -18.13
C PRO A 82 15.37 13.29 -17.74
N LEU A 83 15.20 13.70 -16.49
CA LEU A 83 15.61 15.00 -15.98
C LEU A 83 17.05 15.01 -15.44
N LYS A 84 17.73 13.85 -15.36
CA LYS A 84 19.05 13.68 -14.77
C LYS A 84 19.13 14.26 -13.35
N PHE A 85 18.09 13.98 -12.55
CA PHE A 85 17.96 14.55 -11.20
C PHE A 85 19.07 14.06 -10.26
N ARG A 86 19.58 15.00 -9.50
CA ARG A 86 20.59 14.75 -8.46
C ARG A 86 20.36 15.69 -7.28
N ASP A 87 20.23 15.10 -6.10
CA ASP A 87 20.36 15.78 -4.81
C ASP A 87 21.65 15.29 -4.11
N SER A 88 21.56 14.71 -2.93
CA SER A 88 22.67 14.02 -2.25
C SER A 88 23.15 12.77 -3.00
N LYS A 89 22.29 12.18 -3.84
CA LYS A 89 22.55 10.97 -4.67
C LYS A 89 21.88 11.15 -6.03
N LYS A 90 22.39 10.46 -7.06
CA LYS A 90 21.70 10.40 -8.35
C LYS A 90 20.38 9.63 -8.20
N TYR A 91 19.35 10.04 -8.93
CA TYR A 91 18.06 9.37 -8.89
C TYR A 91 18.16 7.90 -9.36
N THR A 92 18.95 7.62 -10.38
CA THR A 92 19.24 6.26 -10.86
C THR A 92 19.84 5.35 -9.78
N ASP A 93 20.69 5.90 -8.88
CA ASP A 93 21.26 5.12 -7.78
C ASP A 93 20.21 4.82 -6.71
N ARG A 94 19.27 5.75 -6.48
CA ARG A 94 18.11 5.51 -5.61
C ARG A 94 17.22 4.41 -6.17
N LEU A 95 16.87 4.47 -7.45
CA LEU A 95 16.04 3.43 -8.11
C LEU A 95 16.68 2.05 -7.95
N LYS A 96 17.98 1.91 -8.25
CA LYS A 96 18.73 0.64 -8.06
C LYS A 96 18.67 0.14 -6.62
N ALA A 97 18.87 1.03 -5.64
CA ALA A 97 18.82 0.68 -4.23
C ALA A 97 17.42 0.19 -3.79
N TYR A 98 16.35 0.89 -4.20
CA TYR A 98 14.99 0.50 -3.86
C TYR A 98 14.55 -0.78 -4.58
N ARG A 99 14.92 -0.99 -5.84
CA ARG A 99 14.70 -2.26 -6.57
C ARG A 99 15.34 -3.43 -5.84
N LYS A 100 16.60 -3.25 -5.40
CA LYS A 100 17.31 -4.28 -4.62
C LYS A 100 16.64 -4.55 -3.27
N ALA A 101 16.16 -3.53 -2.59
CA ALA A 101 15.56 -3.65 -1.26
C ALA A 101 14.13 -4.23 -1.28
N THR A 102 13.34 -3.90 -2.29
CA THR A 102 11.93 -4.31 -2.37
C THR A 102 11.69 -5.50 -3.29
N GLY A 103 12.59 -5.77 -4.24
CA GLY A 103 12.37 -6.73 -5.32
C GLY A 103 11.40 -6.22 -6.41
N ASN A 104 10.84 -5.02 -6.27
CA ASN A 104 9.92 -4.42 -7.21
C ASN A 104 10.64 -3.50 -8.19
N GLN A 105 10.14 -3.38 -9.42
CA GLN A 105 10.71 -2.48 -10.43
C GLN A 105 10.41 -1.01 -10.13
N ASP A 106 9.22 -0.72 -9.58
CA ASP A 106 8.79 0.60 -9.14
C ASP A 106 7.74 0.48 -8.03
N ALA A 107 7.17 1.59 -7.60
CA ALA A 107 6.23 1.72 -6.48
C ALA A 107 4.81 1.22 -6.80
N ILE A 108 4.61 0.39 -7.81
CA ILE A 108 3.29 -0.14 -8.20
C ILE A 108 3.40 -1.58 -8.69
N LYS A 109 2.38 -2.37 -8.38
CA LYS A 109 2.05 -3.63 -9.06
C LYS A 109 0.62 -3.60 -9.54
N VAL A 110 0.39 -4.16 -10.70
CA VAL A 110 -0.96 -4.39 -11.23
C VAL A 110 -1.18 -5.89 -11.36
N ALA A 111 -2.26 -6.36 -10.78
CA ALA A 111 -2.58 -7.79 -10.79
C ALA A 111 -4.06 -8.03 -11.10
N THR A 112 -4.38 -9.14 -11.72
CA THR A 112 -5.75 -9.59 -11.98
C THR A 112 -6.02 -10.92 -11.31
N GLY A 113 -7.23 -11.09 -10.80
CA GLY A 113 -7.67 -12.28 -10.07
C GLY A 113 -9.13 -12.16 -9.67
N THR A 114 -9.56 -12.96 -8.70
CA THR A 114 -10.92 -12.92 -8.16
C THR A 114 -10.93 -12.42 -6.71
N ILE A 115 -11.95 -11.66 -6.37
CA ILE A 115 -12.28 -11.24 -5.00
C ILE A 115 -13.74 -11.62 -4.76
N GLY A 116 -13.98 -12.61 -3.88
CA GLY A 116 -15.31 -13.16 -3.67
C GLY A 116 -15.91 -13.82 -4.93
N GLY A 117 -15.08 -14.45 -5.75
CA GLY A 117 -15.46 -15.02 -7.03
C GLY A 117 -15.59 -14.01 -8.18
N ILE A 118 -15.58 -12.71 -7.90
CA ILE A 118 -15.73 -11.65 -8.90
C ILE A 118 -14.37 -11.28 -9.48
N LYS A 119 -14.22 -11.42 -10.81
CA LYS A 119 -12.97 -11.06 -11.50
C LYS A 119 -12.77 -9.55 -11.51
N CYS A 120 -11.56 -9.11 -11.16
CA CYS A 120 -11.21 -7.69 -11.11
C CYS A 120 -9.73 -7.48 -11.40
N VAL A 121 -9.33 -6.24 -11.65
CA VAL A 121 -7.94 -5.80 -11.69
C VAL A 121 -7.64 -4.88 -10.51
N VAL A 122 -6.50 -5.10 -9.87
CA VAL A 122 -6.03 -4.33 -8.71
C VAL A 122 -4.72 -3.67 -9.05
N ALA A 123 -4.66 -2.34 -8.95
CA ALA A 123 -3.44 -1.55 -9.03
C ALA A 123 -3.05 -1.08 -7.61
N ALA A 124 -1.99 -1.63 -7.06
CA ALA A 124 -1.60 -1.38 -5.68
C ALA A 124 -0.23 -0.71 -5.59
N LEU A 125 -0.15 0.36 -4.78
CA LEU A 125 1.09 1.09 -4.55
C LEU A 125 1.92 0.46 -3.43
N ASP A 126 3.25 0.53 -3.58
CA ASP A 126 4.21 0.05 -2.58
C ASP A 126 4.91 1.21 -1.88
N PHE A 127 4.50 1.47 -0.64
CA PHE A 127 5.16 2.51 0.15
C PHE A 127 6.63 2.20 0.47
N ALA A 128 7.03 0.92 0.46
CA ALA A 128 8.42 0.55 0.67
C ALA A 128 9.33 1.05 -0.46
N PHE A 129 8.78 1.25 -1.66
CA PHE A 129 9.50 1.82 -2.78
C PHE A 129 9.34 3.35 -2.80
N MET A 130 10.35 4.09 -2.37
CA MET A 130 10.39 5.56 -2.35
C MET A 130 9.14 6.23 -1.78
N GLY A 131 8.58 5.68 -0.67
CA GLY A 131 7.36 6.21 -0.05
C GLY A 131 6.10 6.06 -0.91
N GLY A 132 6.07 5.09 -1.82
CA GLY A 132 4.93 4.88 -2.73
C GLY A 132 4.70 6.06 -3.69
N SER A 133 5.72 6.89 -3.91
CA SER A 133 5.58 8.15 -4.65
C SER A 133 5.23 7.90 -6.12
N MET A 134 4.26 8.68 -6.62
CA MET A 134 3.78 8.59 -7.98
C MET A 134 4.77 9.25 -8.96
N GLY A 135 5.50 8.43 -9.69
CA GLY A 135 6.31 8.80 -10.85
C GLY A 135 5.67 8.30 -12.14
N MET A 136 6.42 8.40 -13.25
CA MET A 136 5.95 7.96 -14.57
C MET A 136 5.54 6.49 -14.57
N ALA A 137 6.32 5.61 -13.93
CA ALA A 137 6.01 4.19 -13.86
C ALA A 137 4.71 3.89 -13.10
N VAL A 138 4.43 4.64 -12.01
CA VAL A 138 3.17 4.51 -11.27
C VAL A 138 2.00 4.98 -12.14
N GLY A 139 2.15 6.14 -12.80
CA GLY A 139 1.12 6.65 -13.72
C GLY A 139 0.82 5.66 -14.85
N GLU A 140 1.85 5.09 -15.46
CA GLU A 140 1.72 4.06 -16.51
C GLU A 140 1.00 2.80 -15.98
N GLY A 141 1.34 2.37 -14.77
CA GLY A 141 0.68 1.23 -14.13
C GLY A 141 -0.82 1.45 -13.92
N ILE A 142 -1.25 2.64 -13.49
CA ILE A 142 -2.68 2.99 -13.35
C ILE A 142 -3.36 3.01 -14.72
N VAL A 143 -2.73 3.61 -15.73
CA VAL A 143 -3.25 3.61 -17.12
C VAL A 143 -3.44 2.17 -17.60
N LYS A 144 -2.41 1.35 -17.46
CA LYS A 144 -2.45 -0.08 -17.86
C LYS A 144 -3.55 -0.86 -17.15
N ALA A 145 -3.76 -0.61 -15.87
CA ALA A 145 -4.83 -1.24 -15.10
C ALA A 145 -6.21 -0.81 -15.63
N ALA A 146 -6.40 0.47 -15.93
CA ALA A 146 -7.64 0.99 -16.49
C ALA A 146 -7.94 0.43 -17.87
N GLU A 147 -6.96 0.40 -18.76
CA GLU A 147 -7.09 -0.23 -20.09
C GLU A 147 -7.44 -1.72 -20.01
N TYR A 148 -6.79 -2.42 -19.06
CA TYR A 148 -7.08 -3.84 -18.81
C TYR A 148 -8.50 -4.04 -18.31
N ALA A 149 -8.97 -3.20 -17.36
CA ALA A 149 -10.33 -3.22 -16.86
C ALA A 149 -11.36 -3.04 -17.98
N VAL A 150 -11.17 -2.02 -18.83
CA VAL A 150 -12.05 -1.74 -19.96
C VAL A 150 -12.04 -2.89 -20.99
N LYS A 151 -10.85 -3.35 -21.39
CA LYS A 151 -10.70 -4.45 -22.36
C LYS A 151 -11.41 -5.72 -21.91
N HIS A 152 -11.33 -6.06 -20.63
CA HIS A 152 -11.90 -7.30 -20.08
C HIS A 152 -13.27 -7.10 -19.43
N ARG A 153 -13.79 -5.87 -19.42
CA ARG A 153 -15.07 -5.49 -18.80
C ARG A 153 -15.18 -5.94 -17.33
N ILE A 154 -14.16 -5.62 -16.55
CA ILE A 154 -14.06 -5.97 -15.12
C ILE A 154 -13.83 -4.71 -14.28
N PRO A 155 -14.21 -4.73 -12.98
CA PRO A 155 -13.96 -3.62 -12.06
C PRO A 155 -12.46 -3.32 -11.91
N LEU A 156 -12.15 -2.01 -11.75
CA LEU A 156 -10.84 -1.52 -11.33
C LEU A 156 -10.85 -1.23 -9.83
N ILE A 157 -9.83 -1.71 -9.12
CA ILE A 157 -9.58 -1.38 -7.73
C ILE A 157 -8.18 -0.77 -7.64
N THR A 158 -8.06 0.41 -7.04
CA THR A 158 -6.75 0.97 -6.69
C THR A 158 -6.51 0.84 -5.19
N VAL A 159 -5.29 0.50 -4.79
CA VAL A 159 -4.88 0.53 -3.39
C VAL A 159 -3.80 1.59 -3.25
N ALA A 160 -4.21 2.75 -2.77
CA ALA A 160 -3.34 3.90 -2.58
C ALA A 160 -2.56 3.77 -1.25
N ASN A 161 -1.25 3.92 -1.34
CA ASN A 161 -0.33 3.99 -0.20
C ASN A 161 0.87 4.84 -0.61
N SER A 162 0.79 6.16 -0.42
CA SER A 162 1.71 7.09 -1.06
C SER A 162 1.88 8.40 -0.30
N GLY A 163 3.12 8.89 -0.31
CA GLY A 163 3.46 10.26 0.10
C GLY A 163 3.18 11.33 -0.96
N GLY A 164 2.69 10.97 -2.16
CA GLY A 164 2.34 11.92 -3.23
C GLY A 164 3.20 11.81 -4.48
N ALA A 165 3.33 12.91 -5.23
CA ALA A 165 4.11 12.96 -6.47
C ALA A 165 5.61 12.79 -6.21
N ARG A 166 6.31 12.10 -7.12
CA ARG A 166 7.75 11.80 -7.01
C ARG A 166 8.59 13.02 -7.33
N MET A 167 9.21 13.60 -6.31
CA MET A 167 10.01 14.83 -6.43
C MET A 167 11.12 14.70 -7.49
N GLN A 168 11.78 13.54 -7.57
CA GLN A 168 12.91 13.30 -8.47
C GLN A 168 12.51 13.34 -9.95
N GLU A 169 11.24 13.20 -10.27
CA GLU A 169 10.73 13.29 -11.63
C GLU A 169 10.06 14.64 -11.94
N GLY A 170 10.11 15.57 -10.98
CA GLY A 170 9.68 16.96 -11.17
C GLY A 170 8.30 17.08 -11.82
N ILE A 171 8.20 17.90 -12.87
CA ILE A 171 6.94 18.13 -13.61
C ILE A 171 6.35 16.83 -14.21
N LEU A 172 7.19 15.85 -14.56
CA LEU A 172 6.73 14.60 -15.15
C LEU A 172 5.89 13.77 -14.15
N SER A 173 6.22 13.85 -12.87
CA SER A 173 5.40 13.23 -11.82
C SER A 173 4.07 13.97 -11.62
N LEU A 174 4.05 15.28 -11.74
CA LEU A 174 2.80 16.06 -11.67
C LEU A 174 1.87 15.78 -12.86
N MET A 175 2.44 15.59 -14.05
CA MET A 175 1.67 15.21 -15.24
C MET A 175 0.97 13.83 -15.11
N GLN A 176 1.46 12.96 -14.21
CA GLN A 176 0.78 11.69 -13.94
C GLN A 176 -0.58 11.89 -13.26
N MET A 177 -0.79 13.00 -12.55
CA MET A 177 -2.11 13.30 -11.97
C MET A 177 -3.17 13.40 -13.07
N ALA A 178 -2.91 14.15 -14.13
CA ALA A 178 -3.83 14.26 -15.27
C ALA A 178 -4.02 12.93 -16.01
N ARG A 179 -2.92 12.19 -16.24
CA ARG A 179 -2.97 10.89 -16.94
C ARG A 179 -3.80 9.86 -16.16
N THR A 180 -3.57 9.74 -14.85
CA THR A 180 -4.31 8.79 -14.02
C THR A 180 -5.77 9.18 -13.87
N THR A 181 -6.08 10.48 -13.79
CA THR A 181 -7.46 10.98 -13.80
C THR A 181 -8.18 10.60 -15.09
N SER A 182 -7.55 10.82 -16.26
CA SER A 182 -8.11 10.42 -17.56
C SER A 182 -8.31 8.90 -17.64
N ALA A 183 -7.37 8.11 -17.11
CA ALA A 183 -7.46 6.66 -17.13
C ALA A 183 -8.64 6.13 -16.29
N VAL A 184 -8.84 6.64 -15.07
CA VAL A 184 -9.98 6.22 -14.24
C VAL A 184 -11.32 6.73 -14.80
N ASN A 185 -11.33 7.91 -15.43
CA ASN A 185 -12.51 8.40 -16.13
C ASN A 185 -12.93 7.48 -17.28
N MET A 186 -11.97 6.98 -18.06
CA MET A 186 -12.22 5.98 -19.11
C MET A 186 -12.91 4.72 -18.57
N VAL A 187 -12.55 4.24 -17.38
CA VAL A 187 -13.22 3.10 -16.72
C VAL A 187 -14.67 3.43 -16.43
N LYS A 188 -14.94 4.61 -15.86
CA LYS A 188 -16.29 5.10 -15.51
C LYS A 188 -17.16 5.31 -16.75
N GLU A 189 -16.64 5.91 -17.81
CA GLU A 189 -17.35 6.11 -19.09
C GLU A 189 -17.75 4.79 -19.75
N ASN A 190 -17.01 3.72 -19.47
CA ASN A 190 -17.38 2.37 -19.91
C ASN A 190 -18.37 1.65 -18.98
N GLY A 191 -18.90 2.33 -17.98
CA GLY A 191 -19.87 1.78 -17.01
C GLY A 191 -19.28 0.71 -16.10
N LEU A 192 -17.97 0.75 -15.85
CA LEU A 192 -17.29 -0.21 -14.99
C LEU A 192 -17.01 0.39 -13.63
N PRO A 193 -17.19 -0.37 -12.53
CA PRO A 193 -16.92 0.11 -11.19
C PRO A 193 -15.45 0.45 -10.98
N PHE A 194 -15.19 1.61 -10.40
CA PHE A 194 -13.88 2.02 -9.91
C PHE A 194 -13.92 2.19 -8.39
N ILE A 195 -13.24 1.32 -7.66
CA ILE A 195 -13.18 1.34 -6.19
C ILE A 195 -11.80 1.82 -5.76
N SER A 196 -11.75 2.85 -4.93
CA SER A 196 -10.51 3.35 -4.34
C SER A 196 -10.36 2.86 -2.91
N VAL A 197 -9.32 2.08 -2.64
CA VAL A 197 -8.90 1.67 -1.29
C VAL A 197 -7.74 2.55 -0.85
N MET A 198 -7.94 3.30 0.23
CA MET A 198 -6.92 4.21 0.76
C MET A 198 -6.31 3.65 2.05
N THR A 199 -4.99 3.68 2.14
CA THR A 199 -4.22 3.16 3.27
C THR A 199 -3.22 4.19 3.78
N ASP A 200 -2.56 3.91 4.89
CA ASP A 200 -1.67 4.87 5.57
C ASP A 200 -0.26 4.93 4.99
N PRO A 201 0.18 6.10 4.46
CA PRO A 201 -0.59 7.30 4.14
C PRO A 201 -1.12 7.31 2.69
N THR A 202 -2.11 8.15 2.39
CA THR A 202 -2.54 8.50 1.03
C THR A 202 -2.57 10.03 0.91
N THR A 203 -1.53 10.63 0.34
CA THR A 203 -1.33 12.09 0.39
C THR A 203 -0.86 12.69 -0.94
N GLY A 204 -0.85 14.01 -1.00
CA GLY A 204 -0.28 14.81 -2.09
C GLY A 204 -0.96 14.57 -3.44
N GLY A 205 -0.15 14.44 -4.51
CA GLY A 205 -0.65 14.25 -5.86
C GLY A 205 -1.45 12.96 -6.08
N VAL A 206 -1.29 11.94 -5.21
CA VAL A 206 -2.07 10.70 -5.29
C VAL A 206 -3.49 10.92 -4.78
N SER A 207 -3.66 11.56 -3.62
CA SER A 207 -4.99 11.93 -3.12
C SER A 207 -5.67 12.97 -4.01
N ALA A 208 -4.90 13.92 -4.57
CA ALA A 208 -5.44 14.95 -5.48
C ALA A 208 -5.67 14.46 -6.92
N SER A 209 -5.60 13.16 -7.16
CA SER A 209 -5.88 12.54 -8.47
C SER A 209 -6.71 11.27 -8.29
N PHE A 210 -6.27 10.14 -8.83
CA PHE A 210 -7.06 8.92 -8.92
C PHE A 210 -7.61 8.40 -7.57
N ALA A 211 -6.89 8.60 -6.45
CA ALA A 211 -7.31 8.01 -5.17
C ALA A 211 -8.62 8.60 -4.62
N MET A 212 -8.97 9.84 -4.99
CA MET A 212 -10.24 10.48 -4.58
C MET A 212 -11.29 10.55 -5.71
N LEU A 213 -11.13 9.71 -6.73
CA LEU A 213 -12.05 9.65 -7.88
C LEU A 213 -12.83 8.32 -7.96
N GLY A 214 -12.77 7.49 -6.90
CA GLY A 214 -13.54 6.24 -6.83
C GLY A 214 -15.04 6.47 -6.91
N ASP A 215 -15.78 5.49 -7.40
CA ASP A 215 -17.24 5.44 -7.21
C ASP A 215 -17.56 5.12 -5.75
N ILE A 216 -16.67 4.38 -5.09
CA ILE A 216 -16.68 4.10 -3.65
C ILE A 216 -15.26 4.28 -3.10
N HIS A 217 -15.16 5.01 -1.99
CA HIS A 217 -13.93 5.23 -1.23
C HIS A 217 -13.92 4.39 0.03
N ILE A 218 -13.01 3.41 0.10
CA ILE A 218 -12.84 2.56 1.27
C ILE A 218 -11.50 2.90 1.91
N ALA A 219 -11.49 3.25 3.19
CA ALA A 219 -10.27 3.56 3.92
C ALA A 219 -9.95 2.53 5.00
N GLU A 220 -8.68 2.22 5.21
CA GLU A 220 -8.26 1.49 6.40
C GLU A 220 -8.39 2.37 7.64
N LYS A 221 -8.83 1.77 8.75
CA LYS A 221 -8.97 2.44 10.05
C LYS A 221 -7.70 3.20 10.43
N GLY A 222 -7.85 4.46 10.83
CA GLY A 222 -6.78 5.33 11.31
C GLY A 222 -5.80 5.82 10.27
N CYS A 223 -5.97 5.50 8.97
CA CYS A 223 -5.04 5.95 7.94
C CYS A 223 -5.11 7.47 7.72
N LEU A 224 -3.96 8.05 7.38
CA LEU A 224 -3.82 9.46 7.03
C LEU A 224 -4.15 9.65 5.56
N ILE A 225 -5.16 10.46 5.27
CA ILE A 225 -5.57 10.83 3.91
C ILE A 225 -5.68 12.35 3.84
N GLY A 226 -4.96 12.97 2.91
CA GLY A 226 -4.99 14.43 2.75
C GLY A 226 -4.08 14.88 1.64
N PHE A 227 -4.11 16.18 1.32
CA PHE A 227 -3.19 16.74 0.34
C PHE A 227 -1.86 17.09 1.01
N ALA A 228 -1.81 18.15 1.80
CA ALA A 228 -0.63 18.53 2.57
C ALA A 228 -0.62 17.79 3.92
N GLY A 229 0.57 17.47 4.42
CA GLY A 229 0.70 16.88 5.76
C GLY A 229 0.26 17.86 6.86
N PRO A 230 -0.25 17.35 8.01
CA PRO A 230 -0.75 18.20 9.11
C PRO A 230 0.23 19.29 9.56
N ARG A 231 1.51 18.94 9.71
CA ARG A 231 2.57 19.90 10.10
C ARG A 231 2.71 21.06 9.13
N VAL A 232 2.61 20.79 7.82
CA VAL A 232 2.71 21.84 6.79
C VAL A 232 1.52 22.79 6.88
N ILE A 233 0.33 22.24 7.09
CA ILE A 233 -0.89 23.03 7.25
C ILE A 233 -0.77 23.90 8.49
N GLU A 234 -0.48 23.34 9.66
CA GLU A 234 -0.35 24.08 10.93
C GLU A 234 0.70 25.19 10.84
N GLN A 235 1.83 24.93 10.19
CA GLN A 235 2.89 25.95 10.00
C GLN A 235 2.42 27.07 9.05
N THR A 236 1.58 26.75 8.06
CA THR A 236 1.09 27.72 7.08
C THR A 236 0.00 28.60 7.64
N ILE A 237 -1.02 28.00 8.29
CA ILE A 237 -2.16 28.75 8.86
C ILE A 237 -1.88 29.27 10.29
N ARG A 238 -0.81 28.75 10.93
CA ARG A 238 -0.41 29.08 12.32
C ARG A 238 -1.48 28.75 13.37
N GLU A 239 -2.32 27.77 13.10
CA GLU A 239 -3.35 27.26 13.99
C GLU A 239 -3.20 25.78 14.21
N LYS A 240 -3.71 25.27 15.34
CA LYS A 240 -3.76 23.83 15.63
C LYS A 240 -4.93 23.21 14.88
N LEU A 241 -4.67 22.07 14.27
CA LEU A 241 -5.70 21.30 13.57
C LEU A 241 -6.62 20.59 14.57
N PRO A 242 -7.90 20.37 14.22
CA PRO A 242 -8.82 19.58 15.01
C PRO A 242 -8.26 18.16 15.29
N GLU A 243 -8.68 17.58 16.42
CA GLU A 243 -8.30 16.20 16.75
C GLU A 243 -8.80 15.24 15.67
N GLY A 244 -7.95 14.30 15.27
CA GLY A 244 -8.28 13.35 14.21
C GLY A 244 -8.28 13.91 12.79
N PHE A 245 -7.94 15.19 12.60
CA PHE A 245 -7.91 15.81 11.26
C PHE A 245 -7.11 14.96 10.26
N GLN A 246 -7.68 14.79 9.06
CA GLN A 246 -7.16 13.94 7.99
C GLN A 246 -7.08 12.42 8.31
N ARG A 247 -7.66 11.96 9.43
CA ARG A 247 -7.81 10.52 9.68
C ARG A 247 -9.06 9.98 8.98
N ALA A 248 -9.02 8.71 8.61
CA ALA A 248 -10.10 8.05 7.88
C ALA A 248 -11.48 8.24 8.54
N GLU A 249 -11.54 8.13 9.87
CA GLU A 249 -12.75 8.29 10.66
C GLU A 249 -13.31 9.72 10.54
N TYR A 250 -12.44 10.70 10.71
CA TYR A 250 -12.78 12.12 10.55
C TYR A 250 -13.31 12.42 9.14
N LEU A 251 -12.63 11.89 8.12
CA LEU A 251 -13.02 12.10 6.72
C LEU A 251 -14.36 11.43 6.38
N ARG A 252 -14.64 10.27 6.99
CA ARG A 252 -15.95 9.63 6.83
C ARG A 252 -17.08 10.49 7.45
N GLU A 253 -16.86 11.04 8.62
CA GLU A 253 -17.83 11.93 9.27
C GLU A 253 -18.10 13.21 8.47
N HIS A 254 -17.10 13.65 7.67
CA HIS A 254 -17.20 14.81 6.78
C HIS A 254 -17.57 14.45 5.33
N GLY A 255 -17.97 13.21 5.05
CA GLY A 255 -18.46 12.79 3.73
C GLY A 255 -17.40 12.66 2.64
N MET A 256 -16.10 12.62 2.99
CA MET A 256 -15.00 12.46 2.02
C MET A 256 -14.61 10.99 1.80
N VAL A 257 -15.01 10.10 2.70
CA VAL A 257 -14.78 8.65 2.64
C VAL A 257 -16.09 7.95 2.94
N ASP A 258 -16.45 6.96 2.12
CA ASP A 258 -17.73 6.25 2.27
C ASP A 258 -17.67 5.21 3.39
N ILE A 259 -16.59 4.41 3.42
CA ILE A 259 -16.47 3.25 4.30
C ILE A 259 -15.10 3.25 4.99
N VAL A 260 -15.07 3.12 6.32
CA VAL A 260 -13.85 2.88 7.08
C VAL A 260 -13.91 1.49 7.68
N VAL A 261 -12.89 0.68 7.42
CA VAL A 261 -12.82 -0.73 7.85
C VAL A 261 -11.49 -1.08 8.48
N THR A 262 -11.50 -2.07 9.35
CA THR A 262 -10.27 -2.74 9.77
C THR A 262 -9.73 -3.59 8.62
N ARG A 263 -8.46 -3.95 8.69
CA ARG A 263 -7.81 -4.73 7.63
C ARG A 263 -8.44 -6.11 7.44
N SER A 264 -8.94 -6.73 8.49
CA SER A 264 -9.67 -8.00 8.43
C SER A 264 -11.03 -7.89 7.73
N GLU A 265 -11.66 -6.72 7.79
CA GLU A 265 -12.95 -6.45 7.17
C GLU A 265 -12.83 -5.97 5.72
N MET A 266 -11.61 -5.62 5.26
CA MET A 266 -11.38 -5.07 3.92
C MET A 266 -11.91 -5.98 2.81
N LYS A 267 -11.48 -7.25 2.81
CA LYS A 267 -11.93 -8.20 1.78
C LYS A 267 -13.43 -8.48 1.83
N PRO A 268 -14.05 -8.80 2.98
CA PRO A 268 -15.51 -8.94 3.07
C PRO A 268 -16.29 -7.71 2.58
N THR A 269 -15.79 -6.51 2.87
CA THR A 269 -16.41 -5.27 2.41
C THR A 269 -16.27 -5.12 0.90
N LEU A 270 -15.09 -5.35 0.33
CA LEU A 270 -14.89 -5.33 -1.12
C LEU A 270 -15.81 -6.32 -1.83
N VAL A 271 -15.96 -7.54 -1.31
CA VAL A 271 -16.86 -8.56 -1.88
C VAL A 271 -18.29 -8.04 -1.94
N LYS A 272 -18.80 -7.44 -0.86
CA LYS A 272 -20.16 -6.86 -0.82
C LYS A 272 -20.32 -5.73 -1.84
N VAL A 273 -19.38 -4.79 -1.86
CA VAL A 273 -19.42 -3.63 -2.78
C VAL A 273 -19.34 -4.09 -4.23
N LEU A 274 -18.41 -5.00 -4.56
CA LEU A 274 -18.29 -5.56 -5.90
C LEU A 274 -19.56 -6.27 -6.33
N SER A 275 -20.15 -7.11 -5.47
CA SER A 275 -21.39 -7.83 -5.77
C SER A 275 -22.54 -6.88 -6.13
N ILE A 276 -22.69 -5.78 -5.38
CA ILE A 276 -23.71 -4.76 -5.65
C ILE A 276 -23.44 -4.07 -6.98
N LEU A 277 -22.23 -3.57 -7.19
CA LEU A 277 -21.89 -2.76 -8.37
C LEU A 277 -21.82 -3.58 -9.66
N THR A 278 -21.52 -4.87 -9.58
CA THR A 278 -21.48 -5.75 -10.76
C THR A 278 -22.74 -6.58 -10.95
N HIS A 279 -23.71 -6.49 -10.04
CA HIS A 279 -24.93 -7.32 -10.02
C HIS A 279 -24.64 -8.84 -10.01
N GLN A 280 -23.47 -9.25 -9.49
CA GLN A 280 -23.07 -10.64 -9.41
C GLN A 280 -23.38 -11.20 -8.01
N LYS A 281 -23.89 -12.43 -7.96
CA LYS A 281 -24.14 -13.12 -6.69
C LYS A 281 -22.82 -13.56 -6.06
N ILE A 282 -22.69 -13.37 -4.75
CA ILE A 282 -21.56 -13.86 -3.96
C ILE A 282 -21.70 -15.38 -3.81
N GLU A 283 -20.69 -16.17 -4.15
CA GLU A 283 -20.62 -17.56 -3.75
C GLU A 283 -20.46 -17.63 -2.23
N CYS A 284 -21.47 -18.17 -1.55
CA CYS A 284 -21.65 -18.12 -0.08
C CYS A 284 -20.58 -18.88 0.75
N ALA A 285 -19.54 -19.45 0.12
CA ALA A 285 -18.51 -20.23 0.80
C ALA A 285 -17.48 -19.42 1.61
N MET A 286 -17.42 -18.08 1.49
CA MET A 286 -16.33 -17.27 2.06
C MET A 286 -16.72 -16.32 3.22
N VAL A 287 -17.95 -16.36 3.74
CA VAL A 287 -18.38 -15.48 4.84
C VAL A 287 -18.33 -16.17 6.22
N LYS A 288 -17.58 -17.23 6.38
CA LYS A 288 -17.30 -17.76 7.72
C LYS A 288 -16.15 -16.96 8.36
N SER A 289 -16.44 -15.78 8.90
CA SER A 289 -15.64 -15.19 9.95
C SER A 289 -15.77 -16.06 11.20
N GLU A 290 -14.70 -16.72 11.61
CA GLU A 290 -14.68 -17.33 12.95
C GLU A 290 -14.92 -16.22 13.99
N PRO A 291 -15.92 -16.33 14.88
CA PRO A 291 -16.09 -15.39 15.95
C PRO A 291 -14.88 -15.50 16.88
N ALA A 292 -14.28 -14.34 17.18
CA ALA A 292 -13.25 -14.25 18.21
C ALA A 292 -13.76 -14.90 19.51
N LYS A 293 -13.19 -16.02 19.90
CA LYS A 293 -13.47 -16.64 21.20
C LYS A 293 -12.97 -15.68 22.29
N ASN A 294 -13.88 -14.91 22.86
CA ASN A 294 -13.67 -14.25 24.14
C ASN A 294 -13.34 -15.32 25.18
N LYS A 295 -12.09 -15.45 25.54
CA LYS A 295 -11.71 -16.10 26.78
C LYS A 295 -11.82 -15.08 27.91
N LYS A 296 -12.75 -15.36 28.81
CA LYS A 296 -12.87 -14.71 30.12
C LYS A 296 -11.59 -14.87 30.96
#